data_e061bb549b8c8f0fc2722b43996d9412
#
_entry.id   e061bb549b8c8f0fc2722b43996d9412
#
_cell.length_a   1.000
_cell.length_b   1.000
_cell.length_c   1.000
_cell.angle_alpha   90.00
_cell.angle_beta   90.00
_cell.angle_gamma   90.00
#
_symmetry.space_group_name_H-M   'P 1'
#
loop_
_entity.id
_entity.type
_entity.pdbx_description
1 polymer ?
#
loop_
_entity_poly.entity_id
_entity_poly.type
_entity_poly.pdbx_seq_one_letter_code
_entity_poly.pdbx_strand_id
1 'polypeptide(L)'
;MNTNSPFSVLFVCTGNMCRSIMAEALLSHHGSDRVRACSAGSHPAGVVHPLALKVLAELGIDAGDARSKSWNEFAGQPFNTILTLCDSAAGETCPWFPDSVLRAHWGTRDPFTFIGNEEETLACFREVRDHLEARVKAMLALPLETPERLDLQKELSEIGLR
;
A
#
# COMPACT_ATOMS: atom_id res chain seq x y z
N MET A 1 0.40 -4.97 -30.31
CA MET A 1 1.00 -4.29 -29.18
C MET A 1 0.09 -4.34 -27.98
N ASN A 2 0.61 -4.85 -26.92
CA ASN A 2 -0.17 -4.96 -25.70
C ASN A 2 0.08 -3.77 -24.80
N THR A 3 -0.95 -2.94 -24.61
CA THR A 3 -0.91 -1.78 -23.73
C THR A 3 -1.68 -2.04 -22.45
N ASN A 4 -2.13 -3.28 -22.24
CA ASN A 4 -3.06 -3.61 -21.16
C ASN A 4 -2.40 -4.21 -19.92
N SER A 5 -1.08 -4.07 -19.78
CA SER A 5 -0.43 -4.51 -18.55
C SER A 5 -0.91 -3.66 -17.39
N PRO A 6 -1.34 -4.29 -16.27
CA PRO A 6 -1.79 -3.54 -15.12
C PRO A 6 -0.67 -2.66 -14.56
N PHE A 7 -1.05 -1.50 -14.04
CA PHE A 7 -0.11 -0.66 -13.31
C PHE A 7 0.23 -1.36 -11.99
N SER A 8 1.51 -1.69 -11.79
CA SER A 8 1.91 -2.49 -10.64
C SER A 8 2.47 -1.62 -9.51
N VAL A 9 1.97 -1.89 -8.30
CA VAL A 9 2.28 -1.10 -7.11
C VAL A 9 2.73 -2.03 -5.99
N LEU A 10 3.84 -1.69 -5.36
CA LEU A 10 4.29 -2.36 -4.14
C LEU A 10 4.15 -1.39 -2.98
N PHE A 11 3.29 -1.73 -2.02
CA PHE A 11 3.18 -0.98 -0.77
C PHE A 11 4.14 -1.56 0.26
N VAL A 12 4.91 -0.71 0.91
CA VAL A 12 5.91 -1.14 1.89
C VAL A 12 5.67 -0.44 3.23
N CYS A 13 5.62 -1.21 4.29
CA CYS A 13 5.72 -0.73 5.66
C CYS A 13 6.69 -1.63 6.40
N THR A 14 6.93 -1.38 7.69
CA THR A 14 7.91 -2.18 8.43
C THR A 14 7.44 -3.62 8.63
N GLY A 15 6.28 -3.80 9.25
CA GLY A 15 5.80 -5.12 9.67
C GLY A 15 4.97 -5.88 8.66
N ASN A 16 4.44 -5.22 7.65
CA ASN A 16 3.49 -5.81 6.69
C ASN A 16 2.38 -6.59 7.41
N MET A 17 1.76 -5.94 8.38
CA MET A 17 0.66 -6.57 9.13
C MET A 17 -0.63 -5.73 9.15
N CYS A 18 -0.56 -4.41 8.98
CA CYS A 18 -1.73 -3.52 9.02
C CYS A 18 -1.80 -2.63 7.79
N ARG A 19 -0.97 -1.57 7.75
CA ARG A 19 -1.07 -0.49 6.75
C ARG A 19 -0.91 -0.98 5.33
N SER A 20 0.15 -1.68 5.03
CA SER A 20 0.41 -2.14 3.66
C SER A 20 -0.57 -3.24 3.24
N ILE A 21 -1.03 -4.06 4.17
CA ILE A 21 -2.06 -5.07 3.90
C ILE A 21 -3.37 -4.39 3.50
N MET A 22 -3.77 -3.36 4.25
CA MET A 22 -4.99 -2.62 3.93
C MET A 22 -4.87 -1.89 2.60
N ALA A 23 -3.71 -1.25 2.34
CA ALA A 23 -3.49 -0.53 1.09
C ALA A 23 -3.56 -1.47 -0.12
N GLU A 24 -2.93 -2.62 -0.02
CA GLU A 24 -2.97 -3.63 -1.09
C GLU A 24 -4.41 -4.07 -1.39
N ALA A 25 -5.16 -4.40 -0.35
CA ALA A 25 -6.53 -4.87 -0.50
C ALA A 25 -7.43 -3.79 -1.08
N LEU A 26 -7.29 -2.54 -0.61
CA LEU A 26 -8.07 -1.42 -1.11
C LEU A 26 -7.77 -1.13 -2.58
N LEU A 27 -6.51 -1.12 -2.95
CA LEU A 27 -6.13 -0.86 -4.33
C LEU A 27 -6.62 -1.97 -5.26
N SER A 28 -6.46 -3.23 -4.86
CA SER A 28 -6.95 -4.36 -5.64
C SER A 28 -8.45 -4.30 -5.82
N HIS A 29 -9.17 -3.96 -4.77
CA HIS A 29 -10.64 -3.91 -4.80
C HIS A 29 -11.14 -2.80 -5.73
N HIS A 30 -10.61 -1.58 -5.57
CA HIS A 30 -11.08 -0.42 -6.34
C HIS A 30 -10.48 -0.34 -7.74
N GLY A 31 -9.28 -0.86 -7.92
CA GLY A 31 -8.56 -0.75 -9.19
C GLY A 31 -8.85 -1.89 -10.17
N SER A 32 -9.31 -3.03 -9.67
CA SER A 32 -9.61 -4.20 -10.49
C SER A 32 -8.48 -4.51 -11.48
N ASP A 33 -8.83 -4.66 -12.74
CA ASP A 33 -7.89 -5.06 -13.80
C ASP A 33 -6.88 -3.98 -14.19
N ARG A 34 -7.08 -2.75 -13.73
CA ARG A 34 -6.16 -1.65 -14.05
C ARG A 34 -4.85 -1.74 -13.27
N VAL A 35 -4.85 -2.43 -12.13
CA VAL A 35 -3.70 -2.45 -11.22
C VAL A 35 -3.36 -3.86 -10.77
N ARG A 36 -2.10 -4.04 -10.41
CA ARG A 36 -1.60 -5.20 -9.70
C ARG A 36 -1.00 -4.69 -8.39
N ALA A 37 -1.66 -4.97 -7.28
CA ALA A 37 -1.22 -4.49 -5.98
C ALA A 37 -0.51 -5.59 -5.21
N CYS A 38 0.62 -5.25 -4.60
CA CYS A 38 1.37 -6.13 -3.72
C CYS A 38 1.76 -5.36 -2.46
N SER A 39 2.08 -6.06 -1.40
CA SER A 39 2.58 -5.44 -0.18
C SER A 39 3.68 -6.26 0.45
N ALA A 40 4.56 -5.60 1.19
CA ALA A 40 5.68 -6.26 1.86
C ALA A 40 6.17 -5.43 3.03
N GLY A 41 6.98 -6.04 3.88
CA GLY A 41 7.62 -5.37 5.00
C GLY A 41 9.13 -5.50 4.95
N SER A 42 9.80 -4.49 5.50
CA SER A 42 11.26 -4.56 5.68
C SER A 42 11.60 -5.55 6.81
N HIS A 43 10.72 -5.64 7.80
CA HIS A 43 10.84 -6.55 8.95
C HIS A 43 9.49 -7.19 9.20
N PRO A 44 9.07 -8.15 8.37
CA PRO A 44 7.71 -8.68 8.43
C PRO A 44 7.41 -9.36 9.76
N ALA A 45 6.23 -9.08 10.31
CA ALA A 45 5.78 -9.66 11.57
C ALA A 45 5.42 -11.13 11.43
N GLY A 46 5.17 -11.61 10.22
CA GLY A 46 4.78 -12.98 9.95
C GLY A 46 3.30 -13.26 10.13
N VAL A 47 2.52 -12.28 10.60
CA VAL A 47 1.08 -12.42 10.79
C VAL A 47 0.39 -11.14 10.32
N VAL A 48 -0.84 -11.29 9.85
CA VAL A 48 -1.71 -10.16 9.48
C VAL A 48 -2.60 -9.85 10.69
N HIS A 49 -2.71 -8.56 11.02
CA HIS A 49 -3.49 -8.15 12.18
C HIS A 49 -4.98 -8.41 11.93
N PRO A 50 -5.68 -9.07 12.86
CA PRO A 50 -7.11 -9.38 12.67
C PRO A 50 -8.00 -8.16 12.46
N LEU A 51 -7.69 -7.03 13.09
CA LEU A 51 -8.47 -5.81 12.93
C LEU A 51 -8.32 -5.21 11.54
N ALA A 52 -7.15 -5.39 10.90
CA ALA A 52 -6.99 -4.96 9.51
C ALA A 52 -7.96 -5.72 8.60
N LEU A 53 -8.07 -7.03 8.79
CA LEU A 53 -9.01 -7.85 8.03
C LEU A 53 -10.45 -7.46 8.33
N LYS A 54 -10.75 -7.18 9.59
CA LYS A 54 -12.10 -6.83 10.04
C LYS A 54 -12.59 -5.53 9.38
N VAL A 55 -11.76 -4.48 9.41
CA VAL A 55 -12.18 -3.19 8.85
C VAL A 55 -12.28 -3.25 7.32
N LEU A 56 -11.52 -4.11 6.68
CA LEU A 56 -11.68 -4.35 5.23
C LEU A 56 -13.00 -5.08 4.95
N ALA A 57 -13.34 -6.07 5.77
CA ALA A 57 -14.59 -6.81 5.62
C ALA A 57 -15.81 -5.91 5.78
N GLU A 58 -15.71 -4.85 6.58
CA GLU A 58 -16.78 -3.87 6.71
C GLU A 58 -17.11 -3.18 5.39
N LEU A 59 -16.14 -3.12 4.48
CA LEU A 59 -16.33 -2.54 3.14
C LEU A 59 -16.65 -3.61 2.09
N GLY A 60 -16.86 -4.86 2.51
CA GLY A 60 -17.12 -5.97 1.59
C GLY A 60 -15.84 -6.50 0.93
N ILE A 61 -14.67 -6.20 1.49
CA ILE A 61 -13.40 -6.65 0.95
C ILE A 61 -12.91 -7.87 1.72
N ASP A 62 -12.81 -9.01 1.03
CA ASP A 62 -12.27 -10.24 1.60
C ASP A 62 -10.76 -10.27 1.37
N ALA A 63 -9.98 -10.14 2.44
CA ALA A 63 -8.54 -10.19 2.39
C ALA A 63 -7.98 -11.41 3.14
N GLY A 64 -8.76 -12.48 3.19
CA GLY A 64 -8.38 -13.71 3.93
C GLY A 64 -7.12 -14.37 3.42
N ASP A 65 -6.73 -14.13 2.17
CA ASP A 65 -5.51 -14.68 1.58
C ASP A 65 -4.28 -13.83 1.83
N ALA A 66 -4.43 -12.69 2.49
CA ALA A 66 -3.31 -11.80 2.78
C ALA A 66 -2.30 -12.49 3.72
N ARG A 67 -1.03 -12.23 3.48
CA ARG A 67 0.04 -12.75 4.33
C ARG A 67 1.11 -11.69 4.55
N SER A 68 1.73 -11.73 5.71
CA SER A 68 2.86 -10.87 6.05
C SER A 68 4.12 -11.47 5.43
N LYS A 69 4.87 -10.66 4.67
CA LYS A 69 6.00 -11.16 3.90
C LYS A 69 7.09 -10.10 3.74
N SER A 70 8.29 -10.56 3.47
CA SER A 70 9.44 -9.70 3.28
C SER A 70 9.45 -9.06 1.89
N TRP A 71 9.88 -7.82 1.82
CA TRP A 71 10.12 -7.14 0.54
C TRP A 71 11.17 -7.87 -0.31
N ASN A 72 12.01 -8.71 0.30
CA ASN A 72 12.98 -9.50 -0.44
C ASN A 72 12.33 -10.47 -1.42
N GLU A 73 11.08 -10.87 -1.16
CA GLU A 73 10.33 -11.72 -2.10
C GLU A 73 10.08 -11.03 -3.44
N PHE A 74 10.13 -9.71 -3.46
CA PHE A 74 9.84 -8.93 -4.66
C PHE A 74 11.09 -8.30 -5.27
N ALA A 75 12.26 -8.56 -4.70
CA ALA A 75 13.52 -7.98 -5.21
C ALA A 75 13.71 -8.34 -6.69
N GLY A 76 13.99 -7.33 -7.49
CA GLY A 76 14.19 -7.51 -8.93
C GLY A 76 12.91 -7.64 -9.76
N GLN A 77 11.75 -7.75 -9.14
CA GLN A 77 10.49 -7.78 -9.89
C GLN A 77 10.14 -6.39 -10.43
N PRO A 78 9.54 -6.32 -11.62
CA PRO A 78 9.18 -5.02 -12.20
C PRO A 78 7.91 -4.46 -11.56
N PHE A 79 8.06 -3.30 -10.91
CA PHE A 79 6.93 -2.52 -10.41
C PHE A 79 6.95 -1.15 -11.08
N ASN A 80 5.77 -0.59 -11.30
CA ASN A 80 5.67 0.79 -11.79
C ASN A 80 5.98 1.77 -10.67
N THR A 81 5.54 1.47 -9.45
CA THR A 81 5.82 2.34 -8.31
C THR A 81 5.94 1.56 -7.01
N ILE A 82 6.73 2.10 -6.10
CA ILE A 82 6.84 1.63 -4.73
C ILE A 82 6.38 2.76 -3.82
N LEU A 83 5.41 2.45 -2.96
CA LEU A 83 4.83 3.42 -2.03
C LEU A 83 5.13 3.00 -0.61
N THR A 84 5.92 3.80 0.10
CA THR A 84 6.23 3.55 1.50
C THR A 84 5.17 4.21 2.38
N LEU A 85 4.72 3.49 3.42
CA LEU A 85 3.63 3.93 4.28
C LEU A 85 4.08 4.33 5.68
N CYS A 86 5.29 3.96 6.07
CA CYS A 86 5.84 4.36 7.35
C CYS A 86 7.22 4.99 7.15
N ASP A 87 7.59 5.88 8.08
CA ASP A 87 8.86 6.61 7.97
C ASP A 87 10.06 5.69 8.07
N SER A 88 9.97 4.64 8.89
CA SER A 88 11.04 3.66 9.03
C SER A 88 11.34 2.98 7.71
N ALA A 89 10.30 2.51 7.01
CA ALA A 89 10.49 1.84 5.72
C ALA A 89 11.05 2.79 4.67
N ALA A 90 10.65 4.07 4.69
CA ALA A 90 11.15 5.07 3.76
C ALA A 90 12.64 5.34 3.96
N GLY A 91 13.12 5.26 5.22
CA GLY A 91 14.52 5.51 5.55
C GLY A 91 15.42 4.29 5.45
N GLU A 92 14.87 3.11 5.22
CA GLU A 92 15.65 1.89 5.16
C GLU A 92 16.18 1.63 3.74
N THR A 93 17.31 0.91 3.67
CA THR A 93 17.85 0.47 2.38
C THR A 93 16.94 -0.59 1.79
N CYS A 94 16.20 -0.21 0.78
CA CYS A 94 15.32 -1.12 0.05
C CYS A 94 16.15 -2.15 -0.72
N PRO A 95 15.68 -3.40 -0.87
CA PRO A 95 16.35 -4.35 -1.76
C PRO A 95 16.37 -3.78 -3.19
N TRP A 96 17.21 -4.38 -4.03
CA TRP A 96 17.44 -3.82 -5.34
C TRP A 96 16.15 -3.76 -6.18
N PHE A 97 15.82 -2.53 -6.58
CA PHE A 97 14.80 -2.26 -7.58
C PHE A 97 15.39 -1.25 -8.56
N PRO A 98 15.05 -1.33 -9.84
CA PRO A 98 15.59 -0.41 -10.84
C PRO A 98 15.28 1.06 -10.51
N ASP A 99 16.19 1.95 -10.91
CA ASP A 99 15.98 3.40 -10.76
C ASP A 99 14.77 3.89 -11.56
N SER A 100 14.34 3.11 -12.54
CA SER A 100 13.16 3.43 -13.33
C SER A 100 11.84 3.32 -12.57
N VAL A 101 11.85 2.71 -11.38
CA VAL A 101 10.64 2.57 -10.56
C VAL A 101 10.31 3.91 -9.92
N LEU A 102 9.06 4.35 -10.07
CA LEU A 102 8.58 5.54 -9.37
C LEU A 102 8.49 5.25 -7.87
N ARG A 103 8.86 6.23 -7.05
CA ARG A 103 8.83 6.07 -5.59
C ARG A 103 8.15 7.27 -4.97
N ALA A 104 7.25 7.00 -4.02
CA ALA A 104 6.60 8.05 -3.25
C ALA A 104 6.38 7.58 -1.81
N HIS A 105 6.21 8.53 -0.91
CA HIS A 105 5.96 8.23 0.50
C HIS A 105 4.54 8.68 0.85
N TRP A 106 3.75 7.73 1.29
CA TRP A 106 2.38 7.95 1.75
C TRP A 106 2.32 7.75 3.26
N GLY A 107 2.99 8.61 4.02
CA GLY A 107 3.06 8.51 5.47
C GLY A 107 1.71 8.28 6.10
N THR A 108 1.58 7.18 6.84
CA THR A 108 0.29 6.72 7.38
C THR A 108 0.48 6.35 8.84
N ARG A 109 -0.44 6.83 9.69
CA ARG A 109 -0.45 6.50 11.10
C ARG A 109 -0.48 4.99 11.31
N ASP A 110 0.31 4.50 12.27
CA ASP A 110 0.36 3.09 12.60
C ASP A 110 -0.71 2.75 13.65
N PRO A 111 -1.79 2.04 13.27
CA PRO A 111 -2.84 1.72 14.22
C PRO A 111 -2.42 0.67 15.24
N PHE A 112 -1.37 -0.09 14.96
CA PHE A 112 -0.88 -1.12 15.88
C PHE A 112 -0.32 -0.51 17.16
N THR A 113 0.25 0.70 17.08
CA THR A 113 0.81 1.38 18.27
C THR A 113 -0.21 2.17 19.07
N PHE A 114 -1.45 2.18 18.61
CA PHE A 114 -2.52 2.89 19.31
C PHE A 114 -2.80 2.24 20.67
N ILE A 115 -2.98 3.07 21.70
CA ILE A 115 -3.29 2.61 23.05
C ILE A 115 -4.71 3.09 23.40
N GLY A 116 -5.59 2.15 23.69
CA GLY A 116 -6.97 2.42 24.01
C GLY A 116 -7.74 1.11 24.21
N ASN A 117 -9.05 1.21 24.44
CA ASN A 117 -9.89 0.03 24.56
C ASN A 117 -10.17 -0.57 23.17
N GLU A 118 -10.87 -1.71 23.12
CA GLU A 118 -11.18 -2.40 21.86
C GLU A 118 -11.92 -1.50 20.88
N GLU A 119 -12.92 -0.78 21.35
CA GLU A 119 -13.74 0.08 20.50
C GLU A 119 -12.91 1.23 19.91
N GLU A 120 -12.09 1.85 20.75
CA GLU A 120 -11.21 2.94 20.33
C GLU A 120 -10.14 2.44 19.35
N THR A 121 -9.61 1.26 19.58
CA THR A 121 -8.63 0.64 18.70
C THR A 121 -9.25 0.35 17.34
N LEU A 122 -10.46 -0.20 17.33
CA LEU A 122 -11.18 -0.46 16.08
C LEU A 122 -11.44 0.83 15.32
N ALA A 123 -11.83 1.90 16.03
CA ALA A 123 -12.03 3.21 15.41
C ALA A 123 -10.74 3.72 14.77
N CYS A 124 -9.60 3.50 15.43
CA CYS A 124 -8.30 3.90 14.86
C CYS A 124 -8.00 3.13 13.57
N PHE A 125 -8.25 1.83 13.53
CA PHE A 125 -8.08 1.04 12.31
C PHE A 125 -9.00 1.53 11.19
N ARG A 126 -10.23 1.92 11.52
CA ARG A 126 -11.16 2.48 10.52
C ARG A 126 -10.65 3.80 9.96
N GLU A 127 -10.12 4.66 10.80
CA GLU A 127 -9.56 5.95 10.34
C GLU A 127 -8.38 5.74 9.40
N VAL A 128 -7.49 4.83 9.73
CA VAL A 128 -6.34 4.51 8.89
C VAL A 128 -6.82 3.91 7.55
N ARG A 129 -7.77 2.98 7.61
CA ARG A 129 -8.38 2.40 6.41
C ARG A 129 -8.97 3.49 5.50
N ASP A 130 -9.74 4.39 6.08
CA ASP A 130 -10.42 5.43 5.31
C ASP A 130 -9.41 6.42 4.69
N HIS A 131 -8.35 6.73 5.41
CA HIS A 131 -7.29 7.58 4.89
C HIS A 131 -6.59 6.92 3.70
N LEU A 132 -6.27 5.64 3.83
CA LEU A 132 -5.67 4.87 2.73
C LEU A 132 -6.61 4.76 1.55
N GLU A 133 -7.91 4.54 1.81
CA GLU A 133 -8.91 4.44 0.75
C GLU A 133 -8.99 5.74 -0.05
N ALA A 134 -8.99 6.88 0.62
CA ALA A 134 -9.04 8.18 -0.05
C ALA A 134 -7.83 8.36 -0.97
N ARG A 135 -6.64 7.97 -0.51
CA ARG A 135 -5.42 8.04 -1.31
C ARG A 135 -5.44 7.08 -2.50
N VAL A 136 -5.93 5.87 -2.28
CA VAL A 136 -6.07 4.87 -3.34
C VAL A 136 -7.00 5.38 -4.43
N LYS A 137 -8.14 5.95 -4.04
CA LYS A 137 -9.09 6.52 -5.01
C LYS A 137 -8.49 7.69 -5.76
N ALA A 138 -7.72 8.55 -5.09
CA ALA A 138 -7.03 9.65 -5.74
C ALA A 138 -6.02 9.15 -6.79
N MET A 139 -5.28 8.08 -6.47
CA MET A 139 -4.35 7.48 -7.41
C MET A 139 -5.09 6.90 -8.62
N LEU A 140 -6.20 6.22 -8.38
CA LEU A 140 -6.98 5.62 -9.47
C LEU A 140 -7.63 6.64 -10.39
N ALA A 141 -7.77 7.89 -9.93
CA ALA A 141 -8.24 8.99 -10.78
C ALA A 141 -7.15 9.49 -11.72
N LEU A 142 -5.90 9.08 -11.52
CA LEU A 142 -4.81 9.48 -12.40
C LEU A 142 -4.78 8.62 -13.67
N PRO A 143 -4.19 9.15 -14.77
CA PRO A 143 -4.03 8.37 -15.99
C PRO A 143 -2.85 7.40 -15.86
N LEU A 144 -3.06 6.30 -15.14
CA LEU A 144 -2.01 5.32 -14.82
C LEU A 144 -1.42 4.65 -16.07
N GLU A 145 -2.11 4.76 -17.18
CA GLU A 145 -1.66 4.20 -18.46
C GLU A 145 -0.74 5.15 -19.22
N THR A 146 -0.56 6.37 -18.73
CA THR A 146 0.27 7.37 -19.42
C THR A 146 1.76 7.05 -19.28
N PRO A 147 2.57 7.32 -20.32
CA PRO A 147 4.02 7.16 -20.23
C PRO A 147 4.72 8.34 -19.54
N GLU A 148 4.01 9.39 -19.15
CA GLU A 148 4.62 10.60 -18.58
C GLU A 148 4.98 10.41 -17.11
N ARG A 149 6.10 9.72 -16.88
CA ARG A 149 6.52 9.29 -15.55
C ARG A 149 6.78 10.44 -14.56
N LEU A 150 7.27 11.57 -15.06
CA LEU A 150 7.56 12.70 -14.18
C LEU A 150 6.28 13.27 -13.58
N ASP A 151 5.22 13.36 -14.39
CA ASP A 151 3.93 13.85 -13.91
C ASP A 151 3.34 12.87 -12.91
N LEU A 152 3.42 11.57 -13.18
CA LEU A 152 2.95 10.56 -12.23
C LEU A 152 3.73 10.60 -10.92
N GLN A 153 5.05 10.78 -10.98
CA GLN A 153 5.87 10.89 -9.79
C GLN A 153 5.41 12.04 -8.90
N LYS A 154 5.16 13.19 -9.50
CA LYS A 154 4.69 14.38 -8.80
C LYS A 154 3.32 14.14 -8.17
N GLU A 155 2.38 13.61 -8.96
CA GLU A 155 1.01 13.36 -8.50
C GLU A 155 0.98 12.36 -7.34
N LEU A 156 1.74 11.27 -7.46
CA LEU A 156 1.80 10.28 -6.39
C LEU A 156 2.38 10.86 -5.10
N SER A 157 3.40 11.72 -5.23
CA SER A 157 4.01 12.38 -4.07
C SER A 157 3.03 13.35 -3.42
N GLU A 158 2.26 14.08 -4.20
CA GLU A 158 1.26 15.03 -3.69
C GLU A 158 0.12 14.31 -2.96
N ILE A 159 -0.30 13.16 -3.46
CA ILE A 159 -1.32 12.34 -2.79
C ILE A 159 -0.83 11.96 -1.39
N GLY A 160 0.45 11.65 -1.24
CA GLY A 160 1.04 11.30 0.04
C GLY A 160 1.02 12.43 1.07
N LEU A 161 0.79 13.67 0.64
CA LEU A 161 0.70 14.82 1.52
C LEU A 161 -0.73 15.07 2.02
N ARG A 162 -1.70 14.37 1.51
CA ARG A 162 -3.12 14.50 1.91
C ARG A 162 -3.40 13.60 3.10
#